data_0041b270aa378de3f8a771c308fee674
#
_entry.id   0041b270aa378de3f8a771c308fee674
#
_cell.length_a   1.000
_cell.length_b   1.000
_cell.length_c   1.000
_cell.angle_alpha   90.00
_cell.angle_beta   90.00
_cell.angle_gamma   90.00
#
_symmetry.space_group_name_H-M   'P 1'
#
loop_
_entity.id
_entity.type
_entity.pdbx_description
1 polymer ?
#
loop_
_entity_poly.entity_id
_entity_poly.type
_entity_poly.pdbx_seq_one_letter_code
_entity_poly.pdbx_strand_id
1 'polypeptide(L)'
;MKPHALSAGRGFTLIEVLVALAIVAIGMSAVLSALSSSADTVSYLRDKTFAQWVALNKIATLRISGQQPPTGNSNGDTDYAGRSWHWRQVVVATEVPGVVRIDVSVRPSEVKGGDDNGWVTTVSGISGNSVGTPDGGATPVWGAQQPGPPIGPGGAANGAQPPGTTPPATTGPGTTPIVTPPTTPGQPPAGSRE
;
A
#
# COMPACT_ATOMS: atom_id res chain seq x y z
N MET A 1 -58.28 9.03 -64.20
CA MET A 1 -57.60 7.86 -63.57
C MET A 1 -56.13 8.05 -63.85
N LYS A 2 -55.32 8.30 -62.83
CA LYS A 2 -53.85 8.37 -62.92
C LYS A 2 -53.28 6.97 -62.62
N PRO A 3 -52.37 6.45 -63.44
CA PRO A 3 -51.73 5.18 -63.15
C PRO A 3 -50.71 5.36 -61.99
N HIS A 4 -50.89 4.58 -60.99
CA HIS A 4 -49.86 4.46 -59.90
C HIS A 4 -48.66 3.69 -60.52
N ALA A 5 -47.54 4.38 -60.67
CA ALA A 5 -46.28 3.75 -61.01
C ALA A 5 -45.86 2.85 -59.77
N LEU A 6 -45.84 1.55 -60.00
CA LEU A 6 -45.28 0.58 -59.02
C LEU A 6 -43.78 0.85 -58.97
N SER A 7 -43.33 1.38 -57.83
CA SER A 7 -41.91 1.54 -57.56
C SER A 7 -41.29 0.12 -57.42
N ALA A 8 -40.47 -0.23 -58.44
CA ALA A 8 -39.73 -1.50 -58.38
C ALA A 8 -38.77 -1.49 -57.17
N GLY A 9 -39.10 -2.26 -56.16
CA GLY A 9 -38.23 -2.48 -55.02
C GLY A 9 -36.92 -3.11 -55.49
N ARG A 10 -35.81 -2.36 -55.31
CA ARG A 10 -34.48 -2.90 -55.57
C ARG A 10 -34.16 -3.90 -54.45
N GLY A 11 -34.04 -5.18 -54.78
CA GLY A 11 -33.53 -6.20 -53.85
C GLY A 11 -32.01 -6.06 -53.70
N PHE A 12 -31.49 -6.44 -52.57
CA PHE A 12 -30.04 -6.51 -52.29
C PHE A 12 -29.39 -7.59 -53.16
N THR A 13 -28.24 -7.28 -53.69
CA THR A 13 -27.45 -8.26 -54.44
C THR A 13 -26.66 -9.14 -53.49
N LEU A 14 -26.42 -10.40 -53.86
CA LEU A 14 -25.65 -11.33 -53.05
C LEU A 14 -24.23 -10.81 -52.75
N ILE A 15 -23.63 -10.10 -53.72
CA ILE A 15 -22.28 -9.52 -53.52
C ILE A 15 -22.29 -8.37 -52.51
N GLU A 16 -23.35 -7.58 -52.44
CA GLU A 16 -23.48 -6.51 -51.44
C GLU A 16 -23.54 -7.07 -50.00
N VAL A 17 -24.29 -8.16 -49.83
CA VAL A 17 -24.34 -8.86 -48.53
C VAL A 17 -22.98 -9.44 -48.16
N LEU A 18 -22.26 -10.04 -49.12
CA LEU A 18 -20.92 -10.58 -48.87
C LEU A 18 -19.91 -9.50 -48.48
N VAL A 19 -19.94 -8.35 -49.18
CA VAL A 19 -19.06 -7.23 -48.86
C VAL A 19 -19.41 -6.64 -47.53
N ALA A 20 -20.69 -6.49 -47.18
CA ALA A 20 -21.11 -6.00 -45.87
C ALA A 20 -20.65 -6.93 -44.75
N LEU A 21 -20.79 -8.24 -44.90
CA LEU A 21 -20.30 -9.22 -43.93
C LEU A 21 -18.79 -9.18 -43.79
N ALA A 22 -18.04 -9.02 -44.89
CA ALA A 22 -16.59 -8.90 -44.82
C ALA A 22 -16.14 -7.66 -44.02
N ILE A 23 -16.80 -6.51 -44.26
CA ILE A 23 -16.52 -5.27 -43.51
C ILE A 23 -16.82 -5.45 -42.03
N VAL A 24 -17.95 -6.07 -41.66
CA VAL A 24 -18.33 -6.34 -40.28
C VAL A 24 -17.34 -7.30 -39.64
N ALA A 25 -16.91 -8.35 -40.32
CA ALA A 25 -15.92 -9.30 -39.78
C ALA A 25 -14.57 -8.63 -39.47
N ILE A 26 -14.09 -7.77 -40.37
CA ILE A 26 -12.86 -6.98 -40.16
C ILE A 26 -13.03 -6.02 -38.96
N GLY A 27 -14.17 -5.33 -38.91
CA GLY A 27 -14.46 -4.42 -37.78
C GLY A 27 -14.51 -5.12 -36.44
N MET A 28 -15.18 -6.28 -36.37
CA MET A 28 -15.23 -7.10 -35.15
C MET A 28 -13.85 -7.60 -34.74
N SER A 29 -13.03 -8.06 -35.68
CA SER A 29 -11.68 -8.54 -35.34
C SER A 29 -10.81 -7.44 -34.75
N ALA A 30 -10.90 -6.22 -35.24
CA ALA A 30 -10.19 -5.06 -34.69
C ALA A 30 -10.63 -4.72 -33.23
N VAL A 31 -11.95 -4.76 -32.98
CA VAL A 31 -12.49 -4.52 -31.64
C VAL A 31 -12.04 -5.61 -30.67
N LEU A 32 -12.10 -6.88 -31.06
CA LEU A 32 -11.64 -7.98 -30.21
C LEU A 32 -10.16 -7.89 -29.89
N SER A 33 -9.34 -7.52 -30.87
CA SER A 33 -7.90 -7.30 -30.66
C SER A 33 -7.63 -6.18 -29.64
N ALA A 34 -8.37 -5.06 -29.75
CA ALA A 34 -8.24 -3.95 -28.81
C ALA A 34 -8.65 -4.33 -27.39
N LEU A 35 -9.73 -5.12 -27.25
CA LEU A 35 -10.20 -5.60 -25.95
C LEU A 35 -9.17 -6.56 -25.29
N SER A 36 -8.60 -7.48 -26.06
CA SER A 36 -7.55 -8.39 -25.55
C SER A 36 -6.34 -7.62 -25.04
N SER A 37 -5.85 -6.66 -25.82
CA SER A 37 -4.72 -5.81 -25.42
C SER A 37 -5.01 -5.01 -24.14
N SER A 38 -6.24 -4.52 -23.98
CA SER A 38 -6.67 -3.85 -22.74
C SER A 38 -6.65 -4.81 -21.55
N ALA A 39 -7.14 -6.04 -21.68
CA ALA A 39 -7.18 -7.02 -20.64
C ALA A 39 -5.76 -7.42 -20.16
N ASP A 40 -4.84 -7.59 -21.11
CA ASP A 40 -3.44 -7.89 -20.81
C ASP A 40 -2.77 -6.74 -20.02
N THR A 41 -3.04 -5.49 -20.44
CA THR A 41 -2.52 -4.31 -19.75
C THR A 41 -3.04 -4.21 -18.31
N VAL A 42 -4.33 -4.43 -18.08
CA VAL A 42 -4.92 -4.42 -16.74
C VAL A 42 -4.32 -5.52 -15.86
N SER A 43 -4.14 -6.73 -16.40
CA SER A 43 -3.54 -7.85 -15.68
C SER A 43 -2.09 -7.53 -15.29
N TYR A 44 -1.30 -6.97 -16.19
CA TYR A 44 0.07 -6.55 -15.91
C TYR A 44 0.14 -5.47 -14.83
N LEU A 45 -0.71 -4.44 -14.90
CA LEU A 45 -0.74 -3.36 -13.90
C LEU A 45 -1.15 -3.88 -12.52
N ARG A 46 -2.11 -4.80 -12.47
CA ARG A 46 -2.52 -5.46 -11.24
C ARG A 46 -1.37 -6.24 -10.61
N ASP A 47 -0.69 -7.06 -11.40
CA ASP A 47 0.46 -7.85 -10.95
C ASP A 47 1.59 -6.95 -10.45
N LYS A 48 1.87 -5.87 -11.16
CA LYS A 48 2.86 -4.87 -10.74
C LYS A 48 2.50 -4.21 -9.41
N THR A 49 1.23 -3.87 -9.20
CA THR A 49 0.76 -3.28 -7.95
C THR A 49 0.90 -4.24 -6.78
N PHE A 50 0.50 -5.50 -6.94
CA PHE A 50 0.63 -6.49 -5.88
C PHE A 50 2.09 -6.81 -5.57
N ALA A 51 2.94 -6.96 -6.60
CA ALA A 51 4.37 -7.14 -6.41
C ALA A 51 4.99 -5.97 -5.64
N GLN A 52 4.59 -4.73 -5.94
CA GLN A 52 5.04 -3.55 -5.22
C GLN A 52 4.61 -3.57 -3.74
N TRP A 53 3.39 -3.99 -3.43
CA TRP A 53 2.92 -4.11 -2.05
C TRP A 53 3.68 -5.18 -1.28
N VAL A 54 3.95 -6.33 -1.89
CA VAL A 54 4.80 -7.37 -1.31
C VAL A 54 6.19 -6.83 -0.98
N ALA A 55 6.82 -6.10 -1.91
CA ALA A 55 8.14 -5.51 -1.69
C ALA A 55 8.13 -4.46 -0.56
N LEU A 56 7.14 -3.57 -0.55
CA LEU A 56 6.98 -2.56 0.50
C LEU A 56 6.74 -3.19 1.87
N ASN A 57 5.90 -4.22 1.95
CA ASN A 57 5.65 -4.97 3.18
C ASN A 57 6.95 -5.61 3.72
N LYS A 58 7.76 -6.18 2.84
CA LYS A 58 9.04 -6.75 3.22
C LYS A 58 9.99 -5.71 3.81
N ILE A 59 10.10 -4.54 3.16
CA ILE A 59 10.91 -3.42 3.66
C ILE A 59 10.36 -2.89 5.00
N ALA A 60 9.04 -2.78 5.13
CA ALA A 60 8.40 -2.34 6.36
C ALA A 60 8.69 -3.31 7.52
N THR A 61 8.59 -4.62 7.29
CA THR A 61 8.91 -5.65 8.29
C THR A 61 10.36 -5.52 8.78
N LEU A 62 11.31 -5.29 7.87
CA LEU A 62 12.71 -5.08 8.23
C LEU A 62 12.92 -3.81 9.07
N ARG A 63 12.20 -2.74 8.77
CA ARG A 63 12.27 -1.49 9.55
C ARG A 63 11.67 -1.65 10.95
N ILE A 64 10.54 -2.36 11.05
CA ILE A 64 9.86 -2.58 12.34
C ILE A 64 10.66 -3.52 13.24
N SER A 65 11.44 -4.45 12.69
CA SER A 65 12.29 -5.34 13.49
C SER A 65 13.36 -4.59 14.30
N GLY A 66 13.64 -3.32 13.96
CA GLY A 66 14.63 -2.49 14.65
C GLY A 66 16.08 -2.97 14.51
N GLN A 67 16.29 -4.06 13.79
CA GLN A 67 17.63 -4.61 13.53
C GLN A 67 18.05 -4.26 12.12
N GLN A 68 19.29 -3.82 11.97
CA GLN A 68 19.86 -3.61 10.65
C GLN A 68 20.07 -4.97 9.95
N PRO A 69 19.46 -5.18 8.78
CA PRO A 69 19.66 -6.43 8.07
C PRO A 69 21.12 -6.59 7.65
N PRO A 70 21.68 -7.81 7.73
CA PRO A 70 23.04 -8.07 7.26
C PRO A 70 23.14 -7.82 5.75
N THR A 71 24.31 -7.34 5.31
CA THR A 71 24.62 -7.20 3.88
C THR A 71 24.63 -8.56 3.21
N GLY A 72 24.13 -8.60 1.97
CA GLY A 72 24.06 -9.83 1.18
C GLY A 72 22.70 -10.02 0.51
N ASN A 73 22.49 -11.24 0.01
CA ASN A 73 21.30 -11.63 -0.73
C ASN A 73 20.47 -12.60 0.10
N SER A 74 19.17 -12.42 0.10
CA SER A 74 18.19 -13.39 0.60
C SER A 74 16.99 -13.46 -0.33
N ASN A 75 16.36 -14.60 -0.40
CA ASN A 75 15.18 -14.84 -1.23
C ASN A 75 14.17 -15.70 -0.48
N GLY A 76 12.96 -15.79 -1.00
CA GLY A 76 11.91 -16.62 -0.45
C GLY A 76 10.60 -16.39 -1.18
N ASP A 77 9.59 -17.09 -0.71
CA ASP A 77 8.24 -17.01 -1.26
C ASP A 77 7.26 -16.47 -0.23
N THR A 78 6.20 -15.84 -0.68
CA THR A 78 5.12 -15.35 0.15
C THR A 78 3.80 -15.37 -0.60
N ASP A 79 2.71 -15.70 0.10
CA ASP A 79 1.37 -15.66 -0.46
C ASP A 79 0.73 -14.30 -0.20
N TYR A 80 0.22 -13.68 -1.27
CA TYR A 80 -0.47 -12.40 -1.20
C TYR A 80 -1.55 -12.29 -2.27
N ALA A 81 -2.73 -11.82 -1.89
CA ALA A 81 -3.89 -11.65 -2.78
C ALA A 81 -4.27 -12.92 -3.56
N GLY A 82 -4.18 -14.10 -2.89
CA GLY A 82 -4.53 -15.40 -3.47
C GLY A 82 -3.53 -15.95 -4.49
N ARG A 83 -2.30 -15.44 -4.49
CA ARG A 83 -1.24 -15.83 -5.39
C ARG A 83 0.10 -15.90 -4.66
N SER A 84 0.98 -16.81 -5.07
CA SER A 84 2.34 -16.94 -4.54
C SER A 84 3.31 -16.03 -5.28
N TRP A 85 4.16 -15.33 -4.51
CA TRP A 85 5.14 -14.37 -4.99
C TRP A 85 6.53 -14.78 -4.55
N HIS A 86 7.47 -14.81 -5.49
CA HIS A 86 8.89 -14.98 -5.23
C HIS A 86 9.54 -13.62 -5.05
N TRP A 87 10.26 -13.42 -3.94
CA TRP A 87 10.99 -12.19 -3.66
C TRP A 87 12.48 -12.44 -3.50
N ARG A 88 13.28 -11.49 -3.93
CA ARG A 88 14.73 -11.42 -3.68
C ARG A 88 15.04 -10.09 -3.02
N GLN A 89 15.78 -10.13 -1.93
CA GLN A 89 16.27 -8.97 -1.20
C GLN A 89 17.78 -8.89 -1.35
N VAL A 90 18.29 -7.73 -1.71
CA VAL A 90 19.71 -7.42 -1.77
C VAL A 90 20.00 -6.27 -0.81
N VAL A 91 20.89 -6.48 0.15
CA VAL A 91 21.29 -5.46 1.11
C VAL A 91 22.73 -5.05 0.83
N VAL A 92 22.93 -3.77 0.54
CA VAL A 92 24.22 -3.19 0.19
C VAL A 92 24.58 -2.09 1.20
N ALA A 93 25.82 -2.11 1.69
CA ALA A 93 26.34 -1.02 2.49
C ALA A 93 26.39 0.26 1.65
N THR A 94 26.10 1.40 2.28
CA THR A 94 26.28 2.73 1.66
C THR A 94 27.59 3.37 2.13
N GLU A 95 27.96 4.48 1.55
CA GLU A 95 29.13 5.27 1.96
C GLU A 95 28.96 5.85 3.37
N VAL A 96 27.72 5.94 3.86
CA VAL A 96 27.42 6.45 5.20
C VAL A 96 27.49 5.29 6.20
N PRO A 97 28.38 5.34 7.21
CA PRO A 97 28.50 4.30 8.21
C PRO A 97 27.17 4.05 8.94
N GLY A 98 26.79 2.79 9.09
CA GLY A 98 25.52 2.41 9.76
C GLY A 98 24.28 2.59 8.90
N VAL A 99 24.41 2.89 7.61
CA VAL A 99 23.29 3.00 6.66
C VAL A 99 23.43 1.92 5.58
N VAL A 100 22.37 1.19 5.31
CA VAL A 100 22.29 0.19 4.24
C VAL A 100 21.15 0.52 3.28
N ARG A 101 21.37 0.21 2.01
CA ARG A 101 20.32 0.18 1.00
C ARG A 101 19.78 -1.24 0.88
N ILE A 102 18.48 -1.35 0.81
CA ILE A 102 17.75 -2.61 0.67
C ILE A 102 16.97 -2.54 -0.62
N ASP A 103 17.28 -3.41 -1.57
CA ASP A 103 16.56 -3.57 -2.82
C ASP A 103 15.74 -4.86 -2.75
N VAL A 104 14.42 -4.77 -2.92
CA VAL A 104 13.53 -5.93 -2.92
C VAL A 104 12.89 -6.06 -4.30
N SER A 105 13.21 -7.14 -5.00
CA SER A 105 12.66 -7.50 -6.30
C SER A 105 11.60 -8.59 -6.12
N VAL A 106 10.46 -8.47 -6.81
CA VAL A 106 9.33 -9.40 -6.67
C VAL A 106 8.81 -9.81 -8.04
N ARG A 107 8.45 -11.10 -8.15
CA ARG A 107 7.80 -11.71 -9.33
C ARG A 107 6.77 -12.75 -8.90
N PRO A 108 5.79 -13.09 -9.75
CA PRO A 108 4.95 -14.26 -9.49
C PRO A 108 5.79 -15.54 -9.46
N SER A 109 5.51 -16.45 -8.52
CA SER A 109 6.27 -17.70 -8.37
C SER A 109 6.14 -18.64 -9.58
N GLU A 110 5.05 -18.49 -10.35
CA GLU A 110 4.77 -19.25 -11.58
C GLU A 110 5.73 -18.90 -12.73
N VAL A 111 6.30 -17.68 -12.69
CA VAL A 111 7.25 -17.23 -13.70
C VAL A 111 8.62 -17.82 -13.39
N LYS A 112 9.00 -18.88 -14.11
CA LYS A 112 10.34 -19.45 -14.03
C LYS A 112 11.32 -18.48 -14.70
N GLY A 113 11.90 -17.59 -13.91
CA GLY A 113 12.99 -16.72 -14.33
C GLY A 113 14.28 -17.16 -13.63
N GLY A 114 15.43 -17.02 -14.29
CA GLY A 114 16.74 -17.08 -13.62
C GLY A 114 16.87 -15.93 -12.61
N ASP A 115 17.99 -15.91 -11.87
CA ASP A 115 18.23 -14.92 -10.80
C ASP A 115 18.14 -13.45 -11.25
N ASP A 116 18.29 -13.19 -12.55
CA ASP A 116 18.31 -11.82 -13.09
C ASP A 116 17.11 -11.45 -13.97
N ASN A 117 16.22 -12.41 -14.28
CA ASN A 117 15.11 -12.19 -15.22
C ASN A 117 13.72 -12.44 -14.60
N GLY A 118 12.72 -11.77 -15.17
CA GLY A 118 11.30 -11.98 -14.81
C GLY A 118 10.81 -11.18 -13.62
N TRP A 119 11.61 -10.25 -13.09
CA TRP A 119 11.18 -9.36 -12.02
C TRP A 119 10.14 -8.37 -12.52
N VAL A 120 8.99 -8.34 -11.88
CA VAL A 120 7.88 -7.42 -12.22
C VAL A 120 8.14 -6.04 -11.64
N THR A 121 8.75 -5.98 -10.45
CA THR A 121 9.09 -4.72 -9.79
C THR A 121 10.30 -4.89 -8.88
N THR A 122 11.01 -3.79 -8.66
CA THR A 122 12.05 -3.66 -7.64
C THR A 122 11.79 -2.37 -6.86
N VAL A 123 11.78 -2.48 -5.54
CA VAL A 123 11.59 -1.34 -4.62
C VAL A 123 12.84 -1.21 -3.78
N SER A 124 13.38 0.01 -3.71
CA SER A 124 14.54 0.32 -2.90
C SER A 124 14.13 1.04 -1.62
N GLY A 125 14.76 0.68 -0.51
CA GLY A 125 14.61 1.33 0.78
C GLY A 125 15.97 1.61 1.41
N ILE A 126 15.99 2.51 2.38
CA ILE A 126 17.17 2.81 3.19
C ILE A 126 16.84 2.44 4.64
N SER A 127 17.76 1.78 5.32
CA SER A 127 17.70 1.47 6.75
C SER A 127 19.01 1.89 7.40
N GLY A 128 18.94 2.51 8.56
CA GLY A 128 20.14 2.93 9.30
C GLY A 128 19.84 3.11 10.79
N ASN A 129 20.86 2.89 11.60
CA ASN A 129 20.80 3.11 13.05
C ASN A 129 21.02 4.58 13.43
N SER A 130 21.35 5.42 12.44
CA SER A 130 21.71 6.84 12.65
C SER A 130 20.52 7.76 12.87
N VAL A 131 19.31 7.25 12.78
CA VAL A 131 18.15 7.98 13.29
C VAL A 131 18.06 7.64 14.78
N GLY A 132 19.06 8.11 15.53
CA GLY A 132 18.92 8.18 16.99
C GLY A 132 17.61 8.90 17.30
N THR A 133 16.88 8.41 18.29
CA THR A 133 15.87 9.25 18.94
C THR A 133 16.49 10.61 19.16
N PRO A 134 15.83 11.72 18.78
CA PRO A 134 16.37 13.05 19.06
C PRO A 134 16.76 13.07 20.54
N ASP A 135 18.08 13.23 20.80
CA ASP A 135 18.58 13.35 22.17
C ASP A 135 17.82 14.51 22.82
N GLY A 136 17.03 14.21 23.83
CA GLY A 136 16.35 15.23 24.59
C GLY A 136 14.84 15.06 24.72
N GLY A 137 14.30 13.87 24.74
CA GLY A 137 12.95 13.61 25.29
C GLY A 137 11.78 14.40 24.69
N ALA A 138 12.01 15.14 23.63
CA ALA A 138 10.95 15.82 22.90
C ALA A 138 10.38 14.84 21.87
N THR A 139 9.35 14.09 22.27
CA THR A 139 8.43 13.54 21.28
C THR A 139 7.99 14.70 20.39
N PRO A 140 8.15 14.63 19.06
CA PRO A 140 7.56 15.63 18.18
C PRO A 140 6.04 15.50 18.29
N VAL A 141 5.47 16.31 19.16
CA VAL A 141 4.02 16.44 19.27
C VAL A 141 3.62 17.29 18.07
N TRP A 142 3.02 16.70 17.08
CA TRP A 142 2.43 17.39 15.94
C TRP A 142 1.40 18.38 16.51
N GLY A 143 1.75 19.67 16.53
CA GLY A 143 0.91 20.74 17.09
C GLY A 143 1.36 21.32 18.45
N ALA A 144 2.45 20.84 19.06
CA ALA A 144 3.01 21.52 20.21
C ALA A 144 3.75 22.78 19.74
N GLN A 145 3.31 23.93 20.25
CA GLN A 145 4.06 25.18 20.13
C GLN A 145 5.48 24.95 20.67
N GLN A 146 6.47 25.32 19.87
CA GLN A 146 7.87 25.34 20.31
C GLN A 146 7.97 26.01 21.68
N PRO A 147 8.65 25.40 22.67
CA PRO A 147 9.01 26.12 23.87
C PRO A 147 9.84 27.35 23.45
N GLY A 148 9.38 28.52 23.85
CA GLY A 148 10.16 29.73 23.63
C GLY A 148 11.55 29.61 24.28
N PRO A 149 12.53 30.40 23.86
CA PRO A 149 13.88 30.38 24.42
C PRO A 149 13.82 30.57 25.95
N PRO A 150 14.68 29.89 26.72
CA PRO A 150 14.67 29.98 28.16
C PRO A 150 14.85 31.44 28.59
N ILE A 151 13.87 31.96 29.32
CA ILE A 151 13.92 33.29 29.92
C ILE A 151 14.98 33.21 31.01
N GLY A 152 16.10 33.92 30.82
CA GLY A 152 17.15 34.04 31.83
C GLY A 152 16.58 34.65 33.11
N PRO A 153 17.24 34.44 34.29
CA PRO A 153 16.76 34.96 35.54
C PRO A 153 16.92 36.48 35.59
N GLY A 154 15.84 37.23 35.36
CA GLY A 154 15.87 38.68 35.46
C GLY A 154 14.93 39.41 34.47
N GLY A 155 13.72 38.98 34.31
CA GLY A 155 12.72 39.76 33.55
C GLY A 155 11.36 39.63 34.22
N ALA A 156 10.99 40.66 35.00
CA ALA A 156 9.67 40.80 35.57
C ALA A 156 8.65 40.91 34.44
N ALA A 157 7.70 40.01 34.44
CA ALA A 157 6.56 40.00 33.56
C ALA A 157 5.64 41.17 33.86
N ASN A 158 5.35 42.03 32.87
CA ASN A 158 4.14 42.77 32.86
C ASN A 158 3.22 42.17 31.82
N GLY A 159 2.18 41.52 32.33
CA GLY A 159 1.15 40.87 31.57
C GLY A 159 0.17 41.86 30.96
N ALA A 160 -0.22 41.55 29.77
CA ALA A 160 -1.52 42.01 29.25
C ALA A 160 -2.35 40.77 28.97
N GLN A 161 -3.25 40.50 29.87
CA GLN A 161 -4.31 39.51 29.74
C GLN A 161 -5.45 40.13 28.92
N PRO A 162 -5.90 39.55 27.82
CA PRO A 162 -7.11 40.04 27.16
C PRO A 162 -8.34 39.61 27.97
N PRO A 163 -9.38 40.47 28.03
CA PRO A 163 -10.54 40.23 28.85
C PRO A 163 -11.52 39.25 28.19
N GLY A 164 -11.97 38.28 29.01
CA GLY A 164 -13.31 37.76 28.95
C GLY A 164 -13.64 36.61 28.03
N THR A 165 -13.64 35.43 28.61
CA THR A 165 -14.84 34.56 28.52
C THR A 165 -14.78 33.53 29.64
N THR A 166 -15.63 33.71 30.62
CA THR A 166 -15.92 32.81 31.73
C THR A 166 -16.74 31.62 31.19
N PRO A 167 -16.31 30.36 31.36
CA PRO A 167 -17.23 29.25 31.19
C PRO A 167 -18.07 29.06 32.47
N PRO A 168 -19.34 28.64 32.36
CA PRO A 168 -20.20 28.46 33.52
C PRO A 168 -19.77 27.26 34.38
N ALA A 169 -19.83 27.47 35.69
CA ALA A 169 -19.64 26.43 36.69
C ALA A 169 -20.71 25.34 36.56
N THR A 170 -20.30 24.11 36.46
CA THR A 170 -21.17 22.94 36.61
C THR A 170 -20.78 22.21 37.87
N THR A 171 -21.63 22.35 38.85
CA THR A 171 -21.66 21.65 40.13
C THR A 171 -22.17 20.23 39.90
N GLY A 172 -21.50 19.21 40.52
CA GLY A 172 -22.13 17.93 40.73
C GLY A 172 -21.14 16.81 41.00
N PRO A 173 -21.14 16.17 42.18
CA PRO A 173 -20.37 14.99 42.45
C PRO A 173 -21.12 13.73 41.98
N GLY A 174 -20.62 13.07 40.98
CA GLY A 174 -21.14 11.80 40.50
C GLY A 174 -20.14 10.69 40.70
N THR A 175 -20.43 9.82 41.64
CA THR A 175 -19.79 8.57 41.98
C THR A 175 -19.79 7.63 40.77
N THR A 176 -18.65 7.28 40.25
CA THR A 176 -18.51 6.23 39.24
C THR A 176 -18.45 4.85 39.88
N PRO A 177 -19.27 3.88 39.46
CA PRO A 177 -19.15 2.51 39.94
C PRO A 177 -17.96 1.80 39.27
N ILE A 178 -17.16 1.14 40.08
CA ILE A 178 -16.07 0.24 39.68
C ILE A 178 -16.70 -0.96 38.95
N VAL A 179 -16.42 -1.12 37.67
CA VAL A 179 -16.76 -2.33 36.91
C VAL A 179 -15.62 -3.33 37.08
N THR A 180 -15.86 -4.35 37.84
CA THR A 180 -15.00 -5.54 37.94
C THR A 180 -15.12 -6.37 36.65
N PRO A 181 -14.00 -6.85 36.03
CA PRO A 181 -14.07 -7.75 34.90
C PRO A 181 -14.55 -9.15 35.32
N PRO A 182 -15.26 -9.89 34.44
CA PRO A 182 -15.78 -11.21 34.77
C PRO A 182 -14.64 -12.23 34.86
N THR A 183 -14.68 -12.99 35.94
CA THR A 183 -13.83 -14.14 36.22
C THR A 183 -14.16 -15.28 35.27
N THR A 184 -13.18 -15.78 34.53
CA THR A 184 -13.28 -16.99 33.71
C THR A 184 -13.28 -18.24 34.58
N PRO A 185 -14.24 -19.14 34.49
CA PRO A 185 -14.22 -20.42 35.21
C PRO A 185 -13.41 -21.48 34.44
N GLY A 186 -12.51 -22.14 35.12
CA GLY A 186 -12.19 -23.56 34.93
C GLY A 186 -11.12 -23.91 33.92
N GLN A 187 -9.86 -23.88 34.36
CA GLN A 187 -8.81 -24.71 33.77
C GLN A 187 -8.49 -25.84 34.74
N PRO A 188 -8.61 -27.11 34.33
CA PRO A 188 -8.26 -28.23 35.20
C PRO A 188 -6.75 -28.40 35.30
N PRO A 189 -6.23 -28.98 36.42
CA PRO A 189 -4.81 -29.13 36.67
C PRO A 189 -4.19 -30.21 35.76
N ALA A 190 -3.00 -29.93 35.26
CA ALA A 190 -2.18 -30.88 34.54
C ALA A 190 -1.73 -32.03 35.47
N GLY A 191 -2.17 -33.23 35.11
CA GLY A 191 -1.80 -34.46 35.77
C GLY A 191 -0.34 -34.81 35.53
N SER A 192 0.35 -35.10 36.65
CA SER A 192 1.64 -35.81 36.75
C SER A 192 1.54 -37.16 36.07
N ARG A 193 2.49 -37.51 35.22
CA ARG A 193 2.76 -38.91 34.85
C ARG A 193 4.22 -39.21 35.16
N GLU A 194 4.32 -40.27 35.95
CA GLU A 194 5.52 -41.09 36.19
C GLU A 194 6.11 -41.61 34.88
#